data_d17b341103110e127b318e6ca97cfabb
#
_entry.id   d17b341103110e127b318e6ca97cfabb
#
_cell.length_a   1.000
_cell.length_b   1.000
_cell.length_c   1.000
_cell.angle_alpha   90.00
_cell.angle_beta   90.00
_cell.angle_gamma   90.00
#
_symmetry.space_group_name_H-M   'P 1'
#
loop_
_entity.id
_entity.type
_entity.pdbx_description
1 polymer ?
#
loop_
_entity_poly.entity_id
_entity_poly.type
_entity_poly.pdbx_seq_one_letter_code
_entity_poly.pdbx_strand_id
1 'polypeptide(L)'
;EDAVKFYLENHFKEVKDGKLKLESTNTITKFEKPAFRPNMANNNHFFSPDYYFSSGENQFIFDAKYKREVNGMDYKQISYFLFLKNKRENLNDLPIYSFTHSALILPGVKRDSKLHFKMDPIFNKENDDLVIYEEYLDIREVLKFYTGLT
;
A
#
# COMPACT_ATOMS: atom_id res chain seq x y z
N GLU A 1 -6.95 0.21 14.04
CA GLU A 1 -6.69 -0.55 12.80
C GLU A 1 -7.93 -0.66 11.94
N ASP A 2 -9.06 -1.11 12.50
CA ASP A 2 -10.31 -1.23 11.79
C ASP A 2 -10.85 0.10 11.28
N ALA A 3 -10.67 1.17 12.04
CA ALA A 3 -11.10 2.52 11.64
C ALA A 3 -10.36 3.01 10.40
N VAL A 4 -9.05 2.77 10.33
CA VAL A 4 -8.22 3.14 9.17
C VAL A 4 -8.62 2.34 7.94
N LYS A 5 -8.78 1.03 8.10
CA LYS A 5 -9.22 0.15 7.01
C LYS A 5 -10.58 0.59 6.46
N PHE A 6 -11.55 0.82 7.35
CA PHE A 6 -12.89 1.23 6.98
C PHE A 6 -12.88 2.58 6.25
N TYR A 7 -12.10 3.54 6.75
CA TYR A 7 -11.96 4.84 6.12
C TYR A 7 -11.36 4.72 4.71
N LEU A 8 -10.26 3.98 4.57
CA LEU A 8 -9.61 3.79 3.28
C LEU A 8 -10.53 3.07 2.28
N GLU A 9 -11.24 2.03 2.72
CA GLU A 9 -12.15 1.29 1.84
C GLU A 9 -13.26 2.18 1.28
N ASN A 10 -13.68 3.19 2.03
CA ASN A 10 -14.77 4.09 1.64
C ASN A 10 -14.29 5.37 0.96
N HIS A 11 -13.00 5.66 0.96
CA HIS A 11 -12.47 6.92 0.43
C HIS A 11 -11.38 6.73 -0.62
N PHE A 12 -10.85 5.53 -0.79
CA PHE A 12 -9.79 5.29 -1.76
C PHE A 12 -10.31 5.54 -3.18
N LYS A 13 -9.60 6.39 -3.92
CA LYS A 13 -9.89 6.67 -5.32
C LYS A 13 -8.83 6.08 -6.24
N GLU A 14 -7.59 6.50 -6.08
CA GLU A 14 -6.48 6.10 -6.95
C GLU A 14 -5.13 6.43 -6.30
N VAL A 15 -4.06 5.94 -6.90
CA VAL A 15 -2.71 6.44 -6.66
C VAL A 15 -2.28 7.17 -7.92
N LYS A 16 -1.93 8.44 -7.79
CA LYS A 16 -1.51 9.29 -8.90
C LYS A 16 -0.17 9.94 -8.58
N ASP A 17 0.80 9.78 -9.47
CA ASP A 17 2.18 10.26 -9.28
C ASP A 17 2.78 9.77 -7.95
N GLY A 18 2.46 8.54 -7.57
CA GLY A 18 2.91 7.92 -6.33
C GLY A 18 2.11 8.30 -5.09
N LYS A 19 1.22 9.28 -5.18
CA LYS A 19 0.44 9.80 -4.04
C LYS A 19 -0.96 9.20 -4.00
N LEU A 20 -1.39 8.86 -2.80
CA LEU A 20 -2.73 8.37 -2.51
C LEU A 20 -3.75 9.50 -2.66
N LYS A 21 -4.79 9.25 -3.45
CA LYS A 21 -5.92 10.17 -3.62
C LYS A 21 -7.15 9.60 -2.94
N LEU A 22 -7.72 10.38 -2.04
CA LEU A 22 -8.91 10.02 -1.27
C LEU A 22 -10.02 11.02 -1.56
N GLU A 23 -11.24 10.52 -1.67
CA GLU A 23 -12.45 11.35 -1.78
C GLU A 23 -13.66 10.53 -1.30
N SER A 24 -14.72 11.22 -0.94
CA SER A 24 -15.99 10.53 -0.64
C SER A 24 -16.49 9.87 -1.91
N THR A 25 -16.77 8.57 -1.83
CA THR A 25 -17.22 7.77 -2.96
C THR A 25 -18.37 6.86 -2.55
N ASN A 26 -19.21 6.52 -3.51
CA ASN A 26 -20.25 5.53 -3.33
C ASN A 26 -19.75 4.11 -3.62
N THR A 27 -18.52 3.98 -4.13
CA THR A 27 -17.89 2.71 -4.41
C THR A 27 -16.98 2.32 -3.26
N ILE A 28 -17.17 1.11 -2.74
CA ILE A 28 -16.33 0.59 -1.64
C ILE A 28 -15.24 -0.28 -2.23
N THR A 29 -13.99 0.02 -1.88
CA THR A 29 -12.84 -0.80 -2.19
C THR A 29 -12.66 -1.82 -1.08
N LYS A 30 -12.60 -3.10 -1.41
CA LYS A 30 -12.38 -4.16 -0.42
C LYS A 30 -10.91 -4.55 -0.40
N PHE A 31 -10.26 -4.29 0.73
CA PHE A 31 -8.88 -4.75 0.95
C PHE A 31 -8.86 -6.19 1.41
N GLU A 32 -7.88 -6.90 0.89
CA GLU A 32 -7.60 -8.28 1.24
C GLU A 32 -6.30 -8.35 2.04
N LYS A 33 -6.07 -9.47 2.69
CA LYS A 33 -4.81 -9.74 3.40
C LYS A 33 -4.27 -11.10 2.97
N PRO A 34 -3.85 -11.24 1.69
CA PRO A 34 -3.32 -12.51 1.18
C PRO A 34 -1.95 -12.82 1.77
N ALA A 35 -1.62 -14.10 1.83
CA ALA A 35 -0.27 -14.54 2.18
C ALA A 35 0.48 -14.88 0.90
N PHE A 36 1.61 -14.22 0.68
CA PHE A 36 2.51 -14.49 -0.43
C PHE A 36 3.75 -15.24 0.07
N ARG A 37 4.17 -16.27 -0.62
CA ARG A 37 5.22 -17.20 -0.18
C ARG A 37 6.39 -17.23 -1.16
N PRO A 38 7.30 -16.25 -1.08
CA PRO A 38 8.39 -16.14 -2.06
C PRO A 38 9.61 -17.01 -1.76
N ASN A 39 9.64 -17.67 -0.58
CA ASN A 39 10.82 -18.43 -0.16
C ASN A 39 10.68 -19.90 -0.53
N MET A 40 11.35 -20.31 -1.61
CA MET A 40 11.34 -21.67 -2.09
C MET A 40 11.99 -22.65 -1.10
N ALA A 41 12.89 -22.18 -0.24
CA ALA A 41 13.56 -23.01 0.76
C ALA A 41 12.68 -23.34 1.97
N ASN A 42 11.69 -22.50 2.25
CA ASN A 42 10.78 -22.70 3.38
C ASN A 42 9.42 -22.07 3.08
N ASN A 43 8.43 -22.92 2.77
CA ASN A 43 7.10 -22.46 2.39
C ASN A 43 6.29 -21.91 3.57
N ASN A 44 6.78 -22.02 4.80
CA ASN A 44 6.16 -21.42 5.97
C ASN A 44 6.51 -19.92 6.10
N HIS A 45 7.55 -19.48 5.40
CA HIS A 45 7.88 -18.06 5.34
C HIS A 45 6.96 -17.36 4.34
N PHE A 46 6.25 -16.36 4.80
CA PHE A 46 5.32 -15.60 3.96
C PHE A 46 5.31 -14.12 4.35
N PHE A 47 4.82 -13.30 3.45
CA PHE A 47 4.50 -11.91 3.78
C PHE A 47 3.04 -11.62 3.42
N SER A 48 2.46 -10.70 4.16
CA SER A 48 1.07 -10.30 3.97
C SER A 48 0.96 -8.79 4.23
N PRO A 49 0.85 -7.96 3.18
CA PRO A 49 0.63 -6.53 3.38
C PRO A 49 -0.65 -6.29 4.19
N ASP A 50 -0.66 -5.22 4.97
CA ASP A 50 -1.83 -4.90 5.80
C ASP A 50 -3.08 -4.67 4.96
N TYR A 51 -2.92 -3.94 3.85
CA TYR A 51 -4.01 -3.66 2.93
C TYR A 51 -3.56 -3.94 1.50
N TYR A 52 -4.11 -4.96 0.90
CA TYR A 52 -3.84 -5.33 -0.47
C TYR A 52 -5.11 -5.26 -1.30
N PHE A 53 -4.99 -4.75 -2.52
CA PHE A 53 -6.12 -4.61 -3.42
C PHE A 53 -5.62 -4.65 -4.86
N SER A 54 -6.41 -5.25 -5.74
CA SER A 54 -6.10 -5.23 -7.18
C SER A 54 -7.34 -4.87 -7.99
N SER A 55 -7.12 -4.15 -9.07
CA SER A 55 -8.17 -3.76 -10.00
C SER A 55 -7.57 -3.54 -11.39
N GLY A 56 -8.07 -4.26 -12.39
CA GLY A 56 -7.54 -4.18 -13.74
C GLY A 56 -6.06 -4.55 -13.78
N GLU A 57 -5.23 -3.65 -14.31
CA GLU A 57 -3.80 -3.85 -14.43
C GLU A 57 -3.00 -3.37 -13.21
N ASN A 58 -3.70 -2.97 -12.15
CA ASN A 58 -3.07 -2.34 -10.97
C ASN A 58 -3.17 -3.24 -9.75
N GLN A 59 -2.11 -3.27 -8.96
CA GLN A 59 -2.13 -3.79 -7.60
C GLN A 59 -1.62 -2.73 -6.62
N PHE A 60 -2.19 -2.72 -5.43
CA PHE A 60 -1.95 -1.71 -4.41
C PHE A 60 -1.50 -2.39 -3.12
N ILE A 61 -0.41 -1.90 -2.55
CA ILE A 61 0.22 -2.45 -1.35
C ILE A 61 0.33 -1.32 -0.34
N PHE A 62 -0.56 -1.30 0.65
CA PHE A 62 -0.52 -0.30 1.70
C PHE A 62 -0.16 -0.95 3.02
N ASP A 63 0.72 -0.31 3.77
CA ASP A 63 1.15 -0.81 5.08
C ASP A 63 0.92 0.28 6.13
N ALA A 64 0.23 -0.09 7.20
CA ALA A 64 -0.10 0.84 8.27
C ALA A 64 1.04 0.95 9.28
N LYS A 65 1.35 2.18 9.66
CA LYS A 65 2.32 2.50 10.71
C LYS A 65 1.63 3.36 11.77
N TYR A 66 1.74 2.97 13.01
CA TYR A 66 1.11 3.68 14.12
C TYR A 66 2.08 4.58 14.87
N LYS A 67 3.10 5.06 14.16
CA LYS A 67 4.10 6.02 14.65
C LYS A 67 3.83 7.39 14.07
N ARG A 68 4.32 8.44 14.73
CA ARG A 68 4.18 9.81 14.21
C ARG A 68 5.00 10.05 12.95
N GLU A 69 6.09 9.30 12.79
CA GLU A 69 6.99 9.43 11.64
C GLU A 69 7.71 8.11 11.40
N VAL A 70 8.26 7.96 10.22
CA VAL A 70 9.07 6.81 9.84
C VAL A 70 10.50 7.28 9.67
N ASN A 71 11.41 6.70 10.46
CA ASN A 71 12.84 6.97 10.38
C ASN A 71 13.52 5.90 9.52
N GLY A 72 14.35 6.33 8.57
CA GLY A 72 15.06 5.43 7.68
C GLY A 72 14.17 4.78 6.62
N MET A 73 14.74 3.90 5.82
CA MET A 73 14.01 3.18 4.78
C MET A 73 13.18 2.05 5.39
N ASP A 74 11.98 1.87 4.87
CA ASP A 74 11.17 0.71 5.18
C ASP A 74 11.52 -0.42 4.21
N TYR A 75 12.50 -1.23 4.59
CA TYR A 75 12.96 -2.34 3.76
C TYR A 75 11.86 -3.36 3.49
N LYS A 76 10.98 -3.56 4.44
CA LYS A 76 9.84 -4.47 4.31
C LYS A 76 8.93 -4.04 3.16
N GLN A 77 8.57 -2.77 3.10
CA GLN A 77 7.70 -2.25 2.06
C GLN A 77 8.37 -2.28 0.69
N ILE A 78 9.67 -1.97 0.64
CA ILE A 78 10.47 -2.09 -0.58
C ILE A 78 10.49 -3.54 -1.08
N SER A 79 10.70 -4.49 -0.17
CA SER A 79 10.71 -5.91 -0.51
C SER A 79 9.36 -6.38 -1.04
N TYR A 80 8.26 -5.96 -0.42
CA TYR A 80 6.91 -6.30 -0.88
C TYR A 80 6.67 -5.80 -2.30
N PHE A 81 7.06 -4.56 -2.57
CA PHE A 81 6.95 -4.01 -3.91
C PHE A 81 7.71 -4.85 -4.94
N LEU A 82 8.98 -5.14 -4.66
CA LEU A 82 9.84 -5.87 -5.58
C LEU A 82 9.35 -7.30 -5.83
N PHE A 83 8.92 -8.01 -4.78
CA PHE A 83 8.38 -9.36 -4.93
C PHE A 83 7.10 -9.35 -5.78
N LEU A 84 6.19 -8.44 -5.53
CA LEU A 84 4.89 -8.42 -6.22
C LEU A 84 5.00 -7.85 -7.63
N LYS A 85 5.87 -6.88 -7.85
CA LYS A 85 6.13 -6.35 -9.20
C LYS A 85 6.77 -7.42 -10.11
N ASN A 86 7.68 -8.21 -9.56
CA ASN A 86 8.42 -9.22 -10.33
C ASN A 86 7.75 -10.59 -10.34
N LYS A 87 6.53 -10.69 -9.87
CA LYS A 87 5.75 -11.92 -9.91
C LYS A 87 5.47 -12.30 -11.36
N ARG A 88 5.86 -13.50 -11.72
CA ARG A 88 5.67 -14.03 -13.07
C ARG A 88 4.36 -14.79 -13.16
N GLU A 89 3.80 -14.83 -14.35
CA GLU A 89 2.73 -15.77 -14.66
C GLU A 89 3.26 -17.19 -14.40
N ASN A 90 2.49 -17.98 -13.68
CA ASN A 90 2.90 -19.35 -13.33
C ASN A 90 1.75 -20.33 -13.56
N LEU A 91 2.04 -21.62 -13.33
CA LEU A 91 1.09 -22.71 -13.51
C LEU A 91 -0.10 -22.65 -12.54
N ASN A 92 -0.06 -21.82 -11.52
CA ASN A 92 -1.14 -21.65 -10.55
C ASN A 92 -2.08 -20.48 -10.95
N ASP A 93 -1.92 -19.93 -12.15
CA ASP A 93 -2.75 -18.85 -12.71
C ASP A 93 -2.86 -17.63 -11.79
N LEU A 94 -1.81 -17.36 -11.00
CA LEU A 94 -1.76 -16.13 -10.22
C LEU A 94 -1.66 -14.94 -11.15
N PRO A 95 -2.55 -13.95 -11.02
CA PRO A 95 -2.54 -12.81 -11.95
C PRO A 95 -1.25 -12.00 -11.82
N ILE A 96 -0.83 -11.43 -12.94
CA ILE A 96 0.25 -10.45 -12.99
C ILE A 96 -0.36 -9.09 -13.23
N TYR A 97 0.30 -8.04 -12.75
CA TYR A 97 -0.18 -6.67 -12.87
C TYR A 97 0.88 -5.80 -13.52
N SER A 98 0.45 -4.92 -14.42
CA SER A 98 1.35 -4.01 -15.12
C SER A 98 1.87 -2.90 -14.21
N PHE A 99 1.07 -2.50 -13.22
CA PHE A 99 1.40 -1.39 -12.33
C PHE A 99 1.28 -1.82 -10.87
N THR A 100 2.33 -1.54 -10.09
CA THR A 100 2.39 -1.82 -8.66
C THR A 100 2.53 -0.51 -7.90
N HIS A 101 1.61 -0.26 -6.97
CA HIS A 101 1.57 0.97 -6.17
C HIS A 101 1.78 0.63 -4.71
N SER A 102 2.59 1.44 -4.02
CA SER A 102 2.94 1.21 -2.63
C SER A 102 2.81 2.50 -1.83
N ALA A 103 2.34 2.40 -0.60
CA ALA A 103 2.24 3.54 0.30
C ALA A 103 2.34 3.09 1.76
N LEU A 104 2.85 3.99 2.59
CA LEU A 104 2.80 3.87 4.05
C LEU A 104 1.66 4.73 4.55
N ILE A 105 0.83 4.18 5.43
CA ILE A 105 -0.33 4.87 5.98
C ILE A 105 -0.04 5.19 7.45
N LEU A 106 -0.08 6.48 7.81
CA LEU A 106 0.26 6.95 9.15
C LEU A 106 -0.85 7.85 9.72
N PRO A 107 -1.01 7.87 11.04
CA PRO A 107 -1.89 8.85 11.67
C PRO A 107 -1.25 10.24 11.62
N GLY A 108 -2.06 11.26 11.44
CA GLY A 108 -1.62 12.64 11.43
C GLY A 108 -2.69 13.58 11.98
N VAL A 109 -2.32 14.85 12.15
CA VAL A 109 -3.25 15.89 12.59
C VAL A 109 -4.03 16.48 11.41
N LYS A 110 -3.53 16.27 10.20
CA LYS A 110 -4.19 16.66 8.95
C LYS A 110 -3.74 15.72 7.84
N ARG A 111 -4.50 15.67 6.75
CA ARG A 111 -4.14 14.92 5.57
C ARG A 111 -2.90 15.53 4.91
N ASP A 112 -1.88 14.70 4.69
CA ASP A 112 -0.63 15.13 4.07
C ASP A 112 0.05 13.94 3.38
N SER A 113 0.93 14.21 2.42
CA SER A 113 1.76 13.23 1.75
C SER A 113 3.21 13.70 1.78
N LYS A 114 4.11 12.82 2.21
CA LYS A 114 5.55 13.10 2.23
C LYS A 114 6.30 11.99 1.50
N LEU A 115 7.23 12.39 0.63
CA LEU A 115 8.07 11.42 -0.07
C LEU A 115 8.93 10.65 0.95
N HIS A 116 8.79 9.34 0.97
CA HIS A 116 9.56 8.46 1.85
C HIS A 116 10.74 7.83 1.10
N PHE A 117 10.50 7.32 -0.09
CA PHE A 117 11.51 6.61 -0.86
C PHE A 117 11.27 6.81 -2.35
N LYS A 118 12.34 7.07 -3.07
CA LYS A 118 12.34 7.07 -4.53
C LYS A 118 13.62 6.37 -4.97
N MET A 119 13.48 5.34 -5.80
CA MET A 119 14.62 4.56 -6.24
C MET A 119 15.62 5.41 -7.00
N ASP A 120 16.87 5.41 -6.53
CA ASP A 120 17.97 6.06 -7.23
C ASP A 120 18.28 5.26 -8.51
N PRO A 121 18.34 5.92 -9.68
CA PRO A 121 18.63 5.24 -10.94
C PRO A 121 19.91 4.40 -10.93
N ILE A 122 20.92 4.77 -10.12
CA ILE A 122 22.17 4.00 -9.99
C ILE A 122 21.91 2.59 -9.48
N PHE A 123 20.88 2.42 -8.65
CA PHE A 123 20.50 1.12 -8.06
C PHE A 123 19.30 0.50 -8.76
N ASN A 124 18.94 0.99 -9.95
CA ASN A 124 17.71 0.62 -10.61
C ASN A 124 17.92 0.17 -12.06
N LYS A 125 18.71 -0.89 -12.23
CA LYS A 125 19.01 -1.45 -13.54
C LYS A 125 17.76 -1.86 -14.32
N GLU A 126 16.74 -2.35 -13.62
CA GLU A 126 15.50 -2.84 -14.22
C GLU A 126 14.46 -1.74 -14.46
N ASN A 127 14.78 -0.49 -14.13
CA ASN A 127 13.88 0.65 -14.32
C ASN A 127 12.55 0.50 -13.58
N ASP A 128 12.61 0.09 -12.32
CA ASP A 128 11.41 -0.04 -11.49
C ASP A 128 10.85 1.33 -11.11
N ASP A 129 9.54 1.51 -11.20
CA ASP A 129 8.84 2.72 -10.77
C ASP A 129 8.56 2.70 -9.28
N LEU A 130 9.59 2.46 -8.47
CA LEU A 130 9.42 2.38 -7.02
C LEU A 130 9.49 3.76 -6.39
N VAL A 131 8.32 4.24 -5.99
CA VAL A 131 8.16 5.46 -5.21
C VAL A 131 7.20 5.13 -4.07
N ILE A 132 7.58 5.48 -2.85
CA ILE A 132 6.76 5.28 -1.66
C ILE A 132 6.56 6.63 -0.98
N TYR A 133 5.29 6.99 -0.76
CA TYR A 133 4.94 8.14 0.05
C TYR A 133 4.49 7.71 1.43
N GLU A 134 4.77 8.54 2.43
CA GLU A 134 4.14 8.49 3.74
C GLU A 134 2.84 9.26 3.62
N GLU A 135 1.73 8.56 3.74
CA GLU A 135 0.40 9.12 3.59
C GLU A 135 -0.22 9.31 4.98
N TYR A 136 -0.26 10.56 5.43
CA TYR A 136 -0.80 10.92 6.75
C TYR A 136 -2.30 11.14 6.62
N LEU A 137 -3.06 10.42 7.42
CA LEU A 137 -4.52 10.57 7.50
C LEU A 137 -4.87 11.45 8.70
N ASP A 138 -5.85 12.35 8.52
CA ASP A 138 -6.40 13.10 9.65
C ASP A 138 -7.14 12.11 10.56
N ILE A 139 -6.54 11.80 11.71
CA ILE A 139 -7.06 10.76 12.59
C ILE A 139 -8.44 11.12 13.16
N ARG A 140 -8.75 12.41 13.32
CA ARG A 140 -10.08 12.84 13.79
C ARG A 140 -11.14 12.55 12.74
N GLU A 141 -10.85 12.80 11.47
CA GLU A 141 -11.73 12.47 10.36
C GLU A 141 -11.97 10.96 10.27
N VAL A 142 -10.90 10.17 10.40
CA VAL A 142 -10.97 8.70 10.39
C VAL A 142 -11.88 8.19 11.50
N LEU A 143 -11.69 8.67 12.72
CA LEU A 143 -12.49 8.24 13.87
C LEU A 143 -13.93 8.70 13.78
N LYS A 144 -14.18 9.92 13.33
CA LYS A 144 -15.55 10.42 13.11
C LYS A 144 -16.29 9.55 12.09
N PHE A 145 -15.63 9.23 11.00
CA PHE A 145 -16.24 8.38 9.98
C PHE A 145 -16.56 7.00 10.51
N TYR A 146 -15.64 6.40 11.26
CA TYR A 146 -15.80 5.06 11.82
C TYR A 146 -16.93 4.98 12.84
N THR A 147 -17.08 6.01 13.66
CA THR A 147 -18.12 6.06 14.70
C THR A 147 -19.46 6.59 14.19
N GLY A 148 -19.51 7.12 12.97
CA GLY A 148 -20.72 7.75 12.44
C GLY A 148 -21.02 9.12 13.04
N LEU A 149 -20.08 9.71 13.78
CA LEU A 149 -20.22 11.05 14.34
C LEU A 149 -19.90 12.09 13.26
N THR A 150 -20.75 13.09 13.13
CA THR A 150 -20.57 14.19 12.19
C THR A 150 -20.28 15.50 12.92
#